data_962ffd77cfeda12a5c9023e4f8c800bf
#
_entry.id   962ffd77cfeda12a5c9023e4f8c800bf
#
_cell.length_a   1.000
_cell.length_b   1.000
_cell.length_c   1.000
_cell.angle_alpha   90.00
_cell.angle_beta   90.00
_cell.angle_gamma   90.00
#
_symmetry.space_group_name_H-M   'P 1'
#
loop_
_entity.id
_entity.type
_entity.pdbx_description
1 polymer ?
#
loop_
_entity_poly.entity_id
_entity_poly.type
_entity_poly.pdbx_seq_one_letter_code
_entity_poly.pdbx_strand_id
1 'polypeptide(L)'
;ALLCEPTQDDCAAGVLFFNNRGYLGMCGHGSIGVAVTLAYLGRIGLGESKLETPVGVVTVNLIDENTVTVENVSSYSYRRDVSVDVPELGMVTGDIAWGGNWFFLCKESPFPINLDNERALTDAALKVQNALWNQGITGRDDGEIDHIEFFAAAEASDADSRNFVLCPGGAYDRSPCGTGTSAKLACLADDGVLAPGTDWIQESVIGSRFVARYALNENGEIIPSITGRAFICADSTLVQQEDDPFRNGIS
;
A
#
# COMPACT_ATOMS: atom_id res chain seq x y z
N ALA A 1 -4.20 3.26 -12.34
CA ALA A 1 -3.45 2.15 -12.91
C ALA A 1 -3.61 2.15 -14.43
N LEU A 2 -2.58 1.72 -15.13
CA LEU A 2 -2.58 1.48 -16.56
C LEU A 2 -2.44 -0.03 -16.79
N LEU A 3 -3.39 -0.62 -17.53
CA LEU A 3 -3.31 -2.00 -17.98
C LEU A 3 -2.42 -2.07 -19.23
N CYS A 4 -1.46 -2.98 -19.19
CA CYS A 4 -0.52 -3.27 -20.27
C CYS A 4 -0.62 -4.74 -20.68
N GLU A 5 -0.10 -5.05 -21.86
CA GLU A 5 0.17 -6.45 -22.20
C GLU A 5 1.26 -6.99 -21.27
N PRO A 6 1.06 -8.17 -20.66
CA PRO A 6 2.06 -8.77 -19.81
C PRO A 6 3.25 -9.28 -20.64
N THR A 7 4.43 -9.32 -20.03
CA THR A 7 5.61 -9.94 -20.64
C THR A 7 5.71 -11.43 -20.31
N GLN A 8 4.95 -11.88 -19.30
CA GLN A 8 4.85 -13.28 -18.89
C GLN A 8 3.53 -13.88 -19.34
N ASP A 9 3.58 -15.00 -20.06
CA ASP A 9 2.42 -15.64 -20.69
C ASP A 9 1.33 -16.11 -19.70
N ASP A 10 1.69 -16.33 -18.43
CA ASP A 10 0.79 -16.80 -17.40
C ASP A 10 0.13 -15.64 -16.59
N CYS A 11 0.44 -14.39 -16.95
CA CYS A 11 -0.18 -13.22 -16.36
C CYS A 11 -1.41 -12.74 -17.14
N ALA A 12 -2.49 -12.42 -16.45
CA ALA A 12 -3.73 -11.90 -17.06
C ALA A 12 -3.56 -10.47 -17.59
N ALA A 13 -2.66 -9.69 -16.98
CA ALA A 13 -2.32 -8.32 -17.38
C ALA A 13 -0.98 -7.90 -16.77
N GLY A 14 -0.28 -7.00 -17.47
CA GLY A 14 0.70 -6.12 -16.89
C GLY A 14 0.01 -4.89 -16.28
N VAL A 15 0.50 -4.36 -15.17
CA VAL A 15 -0.10 -3.24 -14.47
C VAL A 15 0.97 -2.23 -14.04
N LEU A 16 0.81 -0.98 -14.46
CA LEU A 16 1.61 0.14 -13.99
C LEU A 16 0.75 1.00 -13.06
N PHE A 17 1.16 1.08 -11.81
CA PHE A 17 0.56 2.00 -10.84
C PHE A 17 1.30 3.33 -10.87
N PHE A 18 0.56 4.42 -10.83
CA PHE A 18 1.15 5.76 -10.87
C PHE A 18 0.23 6.79 -10.21
N ASN A 19 0.82 7.90 -9.83
CA ASN A 19 0.14 9.07 -9.33
C ASN A 19 0.77 10.36 -9.94
N ASN A 20 0.50 11.52 -9.37
CA ASN A 20 1.05 12.81 -9.83
C ASN A 20 2.56 13.00 -9.58
N ARG A 21 3.22 12.06 -8.88
CA ARG A 21 4.68 12.08 -8.64
C ARG A 21 5.43 11.13 -9.58
N GLY A 22 4.79 10.05 -10.01
CA GLY A 22 5.42 9.06 -10.86
C GLY A 22 4.86 7.65 -10.66
N TYR A 23 5.68 6.67 -10.97
CA TYR A 23 5.33 5.27 -10.86
C TYR A 23 5.52 4.74 -9.44
N LEU A 24 4.63 3.83 -9.05
CA LEU A 24 4.73 3.05 -7.81
C LEU A 24 5.21 1.64 -8.14
N GLY A 25 6.01 1.05 -7.26
CA GLY A 25 6.46 -0.33 -7.42
C GLY A 25 5.29 -1.31 -7.36
N MET A 26 4.44 -1.15 -6.35
CA MET A 26 3.25 -1.98 -6.12
C MET A 26 2.14 -1.13 -5.46
N CYS A 27 0.89 -1.54 -5.66
CA CYS A 27 -0.27 -0.94 -5.00
C CYS A 27 -1.29 -2.03 -4.65
N GLY A 28 -1.43 -2.34 -3.35
CA GLY A 28 -2.31 -3.42 -2.89
C GLY A 28 -3.79 -3.15 -3.20
N HIS A 29 -4.30 -1.97 -2.79
CA HIS A 29 -5.69 -1.61 -3.11
C HIS A 29 -5.92 -1.43 -4.62
N GLY A 30 -4.90 -0.95 -5.35
CA GLY A 30 -4.94 -0.87 -6.80
C GLY A 30 -5.06 -2.24 -7.45
N SER A 31 -4.34 -3.26 -6.96
CA SER A 31 -4.43 -4.64 -7.45
C SER A 31 -5.81 -5.25 -7.20
N ILE A 32 -6.44 -4.98 -6.05
CA ILE A 32 -7.84 -5.35 -5.77
C ILE A 32 -8.76 -4.72 -6.81
N GLY A 33 -8.63 -3.42 -7.06
CA GLY A 33 -9.42 -2.70 -8.06
C GLY A 33 -9.19 -3.20 -9.48
N VAL A 34 -7.95 -3.53 -9.84
CA VAL A 34 -7.60 -4.10 -11.15
C VAL A 34 -8.25 -5.47 -11.34
N ALA A 35 -8.21 -6.37 -10.34
CA ALA A 35 -8.84 -7.68 -10.43
C ALA A 35 -10.35 -7.56 -10.66
N VAL A 36 -11.05 -6.72 -9.88
CA VAL A 36 -12.48 -6.43 -10.07
C VAL A 36 -12.75 -5.84 -11.46
N THR A 37 -11.88 -4.94 -11.94
CA THR A 37 -12.02 -4.35 -13.27
C THR A 37 -11.82 -5.37 -14.39
N LEU A 38 -10.82 -6.24 -14.28
CA LEU A 38 -10.58 -7.31 -15.26
C LEU A 38 -11.75 -8.29 -15.32
N ALA A 39 -12.36 -8.61 -14.17
CA ALA A 39 -13.58 -9.43 -14.12
C ALA A 39 -14.76 -8.73 -14.79
N TYR A 40 -14.97 -7.44 -14.50
CA TYR A 40 -16.00 -6.62 -15.17
C TYR A 40 -15.81 -6.60 -16.70
N LEU A 41 -14.56 -6.54 -17.16
CA LEU A 41 -14.24 -6.59 -18.59
C LEU A 41 -14.29 -8.03 -19.19
N GLY A 42 -14.63 -9.05 -18.39
CA GLY A 42 -14.67 -10.45 -18.83
C GLY A 42 -13.30 -11.05 -19.13
N ARG A 43 -12.20 -10.45 -18.62
CA ARG A 43 -10.83 -10.91 -18.88
C ARG A 43 -10.35 -11.97 -17.89
N ILE A 44 -10.92 -11.99 -16.68
CA ILE A 44 -10.70 -13.04 -15.65
C ILE A 44 -12.04 -13.50 -15.08
N GLY A 45 -12.06 -14.71 -14.50
CA GLY A 45 -13.19 -15.23 -13.74
C GLY A 45 -12.89 -15.28 -12.25
N LEU A 46 -13.80 -15.92 -11.48
CA LEU A 46 -13.55 -16.25 -10.07
C LEU A 46 -12.34 -17.17 -9.94
N GLY A 47 -11.60 -17.03 -8.85
CA GLY A 47 -10.39 -17.78 -8.58
C GLY A 47 -9.11 -16.99 -8.81
N GLU A 48 -8.01 -17.71 -8.96
CA GLU A 48 -6.68 -17.12 -9.04
C GLU A 48 -6.34 -16.64 -10.45
N SER A 49 -5.66 -15.50 -10.49
CA SER A 49 -5.04 -14.92 -11.68
C SER A 49 -3.75 -14.23 -11.27
N LYS A 50 -2.85 -14.00 -12.22
CA LYS A 50 -1.58 -13.31 -11.97
C LYS A 50 -1.56 -11.95 -12.64
N LEU A 51 -0.99 -10.97 -11.95
CA LEU A 51 -0.72 -9.63 -12.44
C LEU A 51 0.78 -9.39 -12.42
N GLU A 52 1.33 -8.91 -13.53
CA GLU A 52 2.73 -8.48 -13.60
C GLU A 52 2.85 -7.02 -13.16
N THR A 53 3.69 -6.74 -12.17
CA THR A 53 3.95 -5.40 -11.65
C THR A 53 5.43 -5.04 -11.75
N PRO A 54 5.82 -3.77 -11.60
CA PRO A 54 7.24 -3.38 -11.63
C PRO A 54 8.13 -4.09 -10.59
N VAL A 55 7.56 -4.54 -9.46
CA VAL A 55 8.32 -5.25 -8.41
C VAL A 55 8.20 -6.77 -8.48
N GLY A 56 7.46 -7.31 -9.46
CA GLY A 56 7.28 -8.74 -9.66
C GLY A 56 5.83 -9.14 -9.91
N VAL A 57 5.62 -10.45 -10.05
CA VAL A 57 4.29 -11.02 -10.24
C VAL A 57 3.59 -11.14 -8.89
N VAL A 58 2.35 -10.68 -8.85
CA VAL A 58 1.46 -10.87 -7.71
C VAL A 58 0.27 -11.72 -8.09
N THR A 59 -0.16 -12.59 -7.18
CA THR A 59 -1.36 -13.40 -7.37
C THR A 59 -2.57 -12.67 -6.79
N VAL A 60 -3.64 -12.59 -7.58
CA VAL A 60 -4.95 -12.11 -7.13
C VAL A 60 -5.94 -13.26 -7.16
N ASN A 61 -6.72 -13.41 -6.09
CA ASN A 61 -7.80 -14.39 -6.00
C ASN A 61 -9.13 -13.65 -5.88
N LEU A 62 -9.92 -13.65 -6.97
CA LEU A 62 -11.26 -13.07 -6.98
C LEU A 62 -12.23 -14.05 -6.32
N ILE A 63 -12.66 -13.74 -5.10
CA ILE A 63 -13.54 -14.59 -4.28
C ILE A 63 -15.00 -14.44 -4.68
N ASP A 64 -15.42 -13.20 -4.91
CA ASP A 64 -16.72 -12.82 -5.42
C ASP A 64 -16.59 -11.56 -6.31
N GLU A 65 -17.72 -10.99 -6.75
CA GLU A 65 -17.73 -9.82 -7.66
C GLU A 65 -16.90 -8.63 -7.17
N ASN A 66 -16.66 -8.49 -5.86
CA ASN A 66 -16.05 -7.30 -5.26
C ASN A 66 -14.92 -7.64 -4.27
N THR A 67 -14.79 -8.89 -3.85
CA THR A 67 -13.84 -9.32 -2.83
C THR A 67 -12.65 -10.02 -3.47
N VAL A 68 -11.46 -9.49 -3.19
CA VAL A 68 -10.19 -9.99 -3.75
C VAL A 68 -9.18 -10.17 -2.64
N THR A 69 -8.48 -11.31 -2.66
CA THR A 69 -7.24 -11.50 -1.93
C THR A 69 -6.06 -11.26 -2.87
N VAL A 70 -5.12 -10.44 -2.48
CA VAL A 70 -3.86 -10.20 -3.18
C VAL A 70 -2.74 -10.85 -2.40
N GLU A 71 -2.04 -11.82 -2.99
CA GLU A 71 -0.76 -12.31 -2.47
C GLU A 71 0.33 -11.38 -2.99
N ASN A 72 0.95 -10.67 -2.05
CA ASN A 72 1.93 -9.63 -2.38
C ASN A 72 3.33 -10.23 -2.58
N VAL A 73 4.26 -9.40 -3.02
CA VAL A 73 5.69 -9.76 -3.07
C VAL A 73 6.24 -9.97 -1.66
N SER A 74 7.37 -10.67 -1.54
CA SER A 74 8.08 -10.86 -0.27
C SER A 74 8.27 -9.53 0.46
N SER A 75 7.91 -9.51 1.73
CA SER A 75 7.98 -8.33 2.60
C SER A 75 8.93 -8.59 3.76
N TYR A 76 9.60 -7.54 4.22
CA TYR A 76 10.59 -7.66 5.29
C TYR A 76 10.78 -6.38 6.09
N SER A 77 11.12 -6.52 7.36
CA SER A 77 11.64 -5.45 8.19
C SER A 77 13.12 -5.21 7.82
N TYR A 78 13.51 -3.96 7.66
CA TYR A 78 14.88 -3.60 7.27
C TYR A 78 15.67 -2.99 8.42
N ARG A 79 15.11 -1.98 9.10
CA ARG A 79 15.72 -1.34 10.26
C ARG A 79 14.65 -1.08 11.31
N ARG A 80 14.96 -1.42 12.56
CA ARG A 80 14.04 -1.27 13.68
C ARG A 80 14.43 -0.10 14.55
N ASP A 81 13.44 0.48 15.21
CA ASP A 81 13.62 1.54 16.22
C ASP A 81 14.45 2.73 15.72
N VAL A 82 14.26 3.10 14.44
CA VAL A 82 14.94 4.25 13.86
C VAL A 82 14.33 5.53 14.40
N SER A 83 15.16 6.38 15.01
CA SER A 83 14.73 7.68 15.56
C SER A 83 15.12 8.79 14.60
N VAL A 84 14.18 9.69 14.35
CA VAL A 84 14.28 10.85 13.46
C VAL A 84 13.93 12.09 14.24
N ASP A 85 14.80 13.11 14.19
CA ASP A 85 14.48 14.44 14.75
C ASP A 85 13.63 15.22 13.74
N VAL A 86 12.36 15.42 14.09
CA VAL A 86 11.38 16.06 13.22
C VAL A 86 11.03 17.44 13.76
N PRO A 87 11.29 18.53 13.00
CA PRO A 87 10.94 19.88 13.43
C PRO A 87 9.47 19.98 13.88
N GLU A 88 9.25 20.60 15.03
CA GLU A 88 7.96 20.81 15.67
C GLU A 88 7.29 19.54 16.26
N LEU A 89 7.73 18.33 15.89
CA LEU A 89 7.22 17.07 16.45
C LEU A 89 8.20 16.45 17.46
N GLY A 90 9.50 16.83 17.41
CA GLY A 90 10.55 16.22 18.23
C GLY A 90 10.98 14.86 17.68
N MET A 91 11.45 13.99 18.56
CA MET A 91 11.93 12.65 18.15
C MET A 91 10.75 11.75 17.80
N VAL A 92 10.72 11.30 16.54
CA VAL A 92 9.77 10.31 16.03
C VAL A 92 10.52 9.00 15.83
N THR A 93 9.99 7.91 16.40
CA THR A 93 10.57 6.58 16.26
C THR A 93 9.69 5.69 15.41
N GLY A 94 10.30 4.95 14.50
CA GLY A 94 9.60 4.04 13.60
C GLY A 94 10.50 2.93 13.07
N ASP A 95 9.91 2.03 12.32
CA ASP A 95 10.60 0.94 11.66
C ASP A 95 10.62 1.20 10.15
N ILE A 96 11.74 0.89 9.50
CA ILE A 96 11.86 0.93 8.04
C ILE A 96 11.60 -0.47 7.52
N ALA A 97 10.58 -0.62 6.68
CA ALA A 97 10.16 -1.91 6.15
C ALA A 97 9.75 -1.83 4.67
N TRP A 98 9.85 -2.98 4.00
CA TRP A 98 9.46 -3.18 2.62
C TRP A 98 8.20 -4.03 2.52
N GLY A 99 7.21 -3.57 1.76
CA GLY A 99 5.99 -4.31 1.43
C GLY A 99 5.60 -4.18 -0.04
N GLY A 100 6.60 -3.95 -0.94
CA GLY A 100 6.41 -3.58 -2.34
C GLY A 100 6.64 -2.09 -2.62
N ASN A 101 6.74 -1.30 -1.55
CA ASN A 101 7.25 0.07 -1.48
C ASN A 101 7.98 0.22 -0.13
N TRP A 102 8.76 1.28 0.03
CA TRP A 102 9.44 1.57 1.29
C TRP A 102 8.56 2.38 2.22
N PHE A 103 8.48 1.93 3.46
CA PHE A 103 7.68 2.55 4.52
C PHE A 103 8.54 2.97 5.70
N PHE A 104 8.18 4.10 6.31
CA PHE A 104 8.52 4.41 7.69
C PHE A 104 7.26 4.22 8.54
N LEU A 105 7.24 3.15 9.32
CA LEU A 105 6.15 2.74 10.17
C LEU A 105 6.34 3.37 11.55
N CYS A 106 5.74 4.53 11.77
CA CYS A 106 5.86 5.26 13.02
C CYS A 106 5.16 4.52 14.16
N LYS A 107 5.83 4.34 15.30
CA LYS A 107 5.28 3.60 16.45
C LYS A 107 4.10 4.29 17.10
N GLU A 108 4.07 5.62 17.04
CA GLU A 108 3.02 6.44 17.61
C GLU A 108 2.52 7.47 16.62
N SER A 109 1.24 7.78 16.70
CA SER A 109 0.64 8.86 15.92
C SER A 109 0.67 10.17 16.73
N PRO A 110 1.10 11.29 16.14
CA PRO A 110 1.11 12.58 16.85
C PRO A 110 -0.29 13.15 17.11
N PHE A 111 -1.30 12.64 16.39
CA PHE A 111 -2.70 13.06 16.52
C PHE A 111 -3.62 11.84 16.47
N PRO A 112 -4.84 11.92 17.02
CA PRO A 112 -5.84 10.86 16.84
C PRO A 112 -6.11 10.61 15.37
N ILE A 113 -6.12 9.31 14.97
CA ILE A 113 -6.33 8.90 13.57
C ILE A 113 -7.83 8.90 13.26
N ASN A 114 -8.30 10.00 12.69
CA ASN A 114 -9.66 10.19 12.18
C ASN A 114 -9.67 11.30 11.10
N LEU A 115 -10.79 11.46 10.40
CA LEU A 115 -10.93 12.44 9.33
C LEU A 115 -10.89 13.89 9.80
N ASP A 116 -11.25 14.19 11.05
CA ASP A 116 -11.20 15.56 11.60
C ASP A 116 -9.75 16.04 11.70
N ASN A 117 -8.81 15.11 11.86
CA ASN A 117 -7.37 15.38 11.96
C ASN A 117 -6.60 15.14 10.65
N GLU A 118 -7.29 14.88 9.53
CA GLU A 118 -6.66 14.51 8.25
C GLU A 118 -5.53 15.47 7.86
N ARG A 119 -5.77 16.79 7.94
CA ARG A 119 -4.75 17.80 7.61
C ARG A 119 -3.56 17.77 8.56
N ALA A 120 -3.81 17.66 9.87
CA ALA A 120 -2.75 17.61 10.86
C ALA A 120 -1.89 16.34 10.72
N LEU A 121 -2.52 15.21 10.41
CA LEU A 121 -1.84 13.93 10.13
C LEU A 121 -1.02 14.02 8.84
N THR A 122 -1.58 14.61 7.77
CA THR A 122 -0.87 14.83 6.51
C THR A 122 0.35 15.74 6.71
N ASP A 123 0.19 16.88 7.39
CA ASP A 123 1.29 17.81 7.67
C ASP A 123 2.37 17.16 8.53
N ALA A 124 1.99 16.37 9.53
CA ALA A 124 2.93 15.62 10.37
C ALA A 124 3.71 14.58 9.56
N ALA A 125 3.03 13.81 8.71
CA ALA A 125 3.66 12.80 7.87
C ALA A 125 4.63 13.41 6.85
N LEU A 126 4.27 14.56 6.25
CA LEU A 126 5.18 15.32 5.38
C LEU A 126 6.43 15.81 6.12
N LYS A 127 6.28 16.28 7.38
CA LYS A 127 7.43 16.67 8.21
C LYS A 127 8.35 15.48 8.50
N VAL A 128 7.79 14.31 8.81
CA VAL A 128 8.56 13.07 9.00
C VAL A 128 9.29 12.69 7.71
N GLN A 129 8.61 12.69 6.57
CA GLN A 129 9.21 12.36 5.27
C GLN A 129 10.38 13.30 4.94
N ASN A 130 10.19 14.61 5.10
CA ASN A 130 11.25 15.58 4.88
C ASN A 130 12.44 15.41 5.84
N ALA A 131 12.16 15.06 7.11
CA ALA A 131 13.20 14.83 8.10
C ALA A 131 14.03 13.57 7.77
N LEU A 132 13.39 12.48 7.33
CA LEU A 132 14.08 11.28 6.84
C LEU A 132 15.00 11.62 5.68
N TRP A 133 14.50 12.35 4.70
CA TRP A 133 15.28 12.77 3.54
C TRP A 133 16.49 13.65 3.94
N ASN A 134 16.26 14.70 4.74
CA ASN A 134 17.32 15.62 5.15
C ASN A 134 18.40 14.94 6.01
N GLN A 135 18.06 13.86 6.73
CA GLN A 135 18.99 13.09 7.55
C GLN A 135 19.60 11.89 6.80
N GLY A 136 19.30 11.73 5.50
CA GLY A 136 19.83 10.64 4.67
C GLY A 136 19.38 9.26 5.13
N ILE A 137 18.17 9.17 5.70
CA ILE A 137 17.60 7.89 6.15
C ILE A 137 16.80 7.28 5.00
N THR A 138 17.26 6.13 4.53
CA THR A 138 16.72 5.44 3.35
C THR A 138 16.41 3.97 3.67
N GLY A 139 15.71 3.30 2.76
CA GLY A 139 15.63 1.85 2.69
C GLY A 139 16.94 1.23 2.21
N ARG A 140 16.89 -0.06 1.85
CA ARG A 140 18.05 -0.79 1.30
C ARG A 140 18.42 -0.20 -0.06
N ASP A 141 19.73 -0.19 -0.35
CA ASP A 141 20.30 0.28 -1.62
C ASP A 141 19.86 1.71 -1.98
N ASP A 142 19.85 2.59 -0.96
CA ASP A 142 19.41 3.99 -1.05
C ASP A 142 17.95 4.16 -1.51
N GLY A 143 17.12 3.13 -1.33
CA GLY A 143 15.70 3.16 -1.67
C GLY A 143 14.96 4.29 -0.95
N GLU A 144 14.26 5.14 -1.70
CA GLU A 144 13.49 6.25 -1.14
C GLU A 144 12.36 5.73 -0.27
N ILE A 145 12.25 6.23 0.97
CA ILE A 145 11.10 5.98 1.85
C ILE A 145 10.00 6.93 1.40
N ASP A 146 9.10 6.42 0.58
CA ASP A 146 8.06 7.17 -0.12
C ASP A 146 6.69 7.16 0.61
N HIS A 147 6.55 6.33 1.63
CA HIS A 147 5.34 6.24 2.45
C HIS A 147 5.64 6.44 3.93
N ILE A 148 4.79 7.21 4.61
CA ILE A 148 4.81 7.39 6.06
C ILE A 148 3.51 6.86 6.63
N GLU A 149 3.59 6.01 7.65
CA GLU A 149 2.41 5.38 8.23
C GLU A 149 2.38 5.57 9.74
N PHE A 150 1.27 6.11 10.25
CA PHE A 150 0.97 6.24 11.67
C PHE A 150 -0.02 5.15 12.09
N PHE A 151 0.12 4.69 13.34
CA PHE A 151 -0.75 3.67 13.92
C PHE A 151 -1.41 4.14 15.20
N ALA A 152 -2.61 3.62 15.46
CA ALA A 152 -3.35 3.76 16.71
C ALA A 152 -4.14 2.47 16.99
N ALA A 153 -4.71 2.37 18.18
CA ALA A 153 -5.71 1.35 18.48
C ALA A 153 -6.90 1.51 17.53
N ALA A 154 -7.45 0.39 17.07
CA ALA A 154 -8.64 0.40 16.22
C ALA A 154 -9.85 0.97 17.00
N GLU A 155 -10.75 1.64 16.29
CA GLU A 155 -12.03 2.04 16.89
C GLU A 155 -12.98 0.85 17.04
N ALA A 156 -12.95 -0.05 16.07
CA ALA A 156 -13.79 -1.22 16.08
C ALA A 156 -13.16 -2.33 16.95
N SER A 157 -13.99 -2.96 17.78
CA SER A 157 -13.56 -4.00 18.72
C SER A 157 -13.09 -5.30 18.05
N ASP A 158 -13.33 -5.45 16.76
CA ASP A 158 -12.96 -6.60 15.92
C ASP A 158 -11.85 -6.26 14.92
N ALA A 159 -11.11 -5.16 15.13
CA ALA A 159 -9.92 -4.80 14.38
C ALA A 159 -8.70 -4.68 15.31
N ASP A 160 -7.52 -5.00 14.77
CA ASP A 160 -6.29 -5.05 15.57
C ASP A 160 -5.58 -3.71 15.65
N SER A 161 -5.68 -2.90 14.59
CA SER A 161 -5.00 -1.60 14.50
C SER A 161 -5.73 -0.68 13.53
N ARG A 162 -5.56 0.63 13.73
CA ARG A 162 -5.98 1.68 12.81
C ARG A 162 -4.76 2.43 12.29
N ASN A 163 -4.76 2.82 11.02
CA ASN A 163 -3.65 3.56 10.43
C ASN A 163 -4.08 4.82 9.67
N PHE A 164 -3.09 5.69 9.49
CA PHE A 164 -3.10 6.78 8.52
C PHE A 164 -1.84 6.65 7.68
N VAL A 165 -1.98 6.65 6.35
CA VAL A 165 -0.86 6.46 5.42
C VAL A 165 -0.77 7.66 4.50
N LEU A 166 0.40 8.32 4.50
CA LEU A 166 0.75 9.30 3.48
C LEU A 166 1.43 8.58 2.32
N CYS A 167 0.85 8.73 1.13
CA CYS A 167 1.40 8.21 -0.11
C CYS A 167 2.28 9.25 -0.83
N PRO A 168 3.12 8.85 -1.78
CA PRO A 168 3.85 9.76 -2.65
C PRO A 168 2.91 10.77 -3.32
N GLY A 169 3.32 12.05 -3.32
CA GLY A 169 2.50 13.14 -3.85
C GLY A 169 1.60 13.84 -2.85
N GLY A 170 1.68 13.45 -1.57
CA GLY A 170 1.02 14.14 -0.45
C GLY A 170 -0.46 13.78 -0.29
N ALA A 171 -0.97 12.77 -0.98
CA ALA A 171 -2.31 12.24 -0.75
C ALA A 171 -2.27 11.18 0.35
N TYR A 172 -3.28 11.16 1.21
CA TYR A 172 -3.45 10.06 2.17
C TYR A 172 -4.24 8.90 1.55
N ASP A 173 -3.95 7.69 1.98
CA ASP A 173 -4.69 6.50 1.57
C ASP A 173 -6.01 6.39 2.35
N ARG A 174 -7.11 6.22 1.64
CA ARG A 174 -8.42 5.95 2.25
C ARG A 174 -8.62 4.47 2.56
N SER A 175 -7.82 3.60 1.96
CA SER A 175 -7.72 2.19 2.36
C SER A 175 -6.70 2.02 3.49
N PRO A 176 -6.64 0.83 4.14
CA PRO A 176 -5.57 0.54 5.10
C PRO A 176 -4.16 0.45 4.49
N CYS A 177 -3.99 0.68 3.21
CA CYS A 177 -2.77 0.51 2.42
C CYS A 177 -2.27 -0.94 2.38
N GLY A 178 -2.40 -1.62 1.24
CA GLY A 178 -2.01 -3.04 1.14
C GLY A 178 -0.51 -3.28 1.31
N THR A 179 0.33 -2.43 0.70
CA THR A 179 1.79 -2.51 0.84
C THR A 179 2.25 -2.10 2.23
N GLY A 180 1.61 -1.09 2.86
CA GLY A 180 1.86 -0.71 4.25
C GLY A 180 1.49 -1.81 5.24
N THR A 181 0.30 -2.38 5.07
CA THR A 181 -0.13 -3.55 5.87
C THR A 181 0.85 -4.72 5.69
N SER A 182 1.34 -4.99 4.47
CA SER A 182 2.34 -6.03 4.20
C SER A 182 3.66 -5.76 4.94
N ALA A 183 4.16 -4.53 4.91
CA ALA A 183 5.33 -4.11 5.67
C ALA A 183 5.12 -4.25 7.18
N LYS A 184 3.91 -3.90 7.67
CA LYS A 184 3.54 -4.07 9.09
C LYS A 184 3.53 -5.54 9.51
N LEU A 185 2.98 -6.45 8.69
CA LEU A 185 2.98 -7.89 8.96
C LEU A 185 4.41 -8.43 9.10
N ALA A 186 5.35 -7.96 8.26
CA ALA A 186 6.75 -8.35 8.37
C ALA A 186 7.36 -7.93 9.71
N CYS A 187 7.08 -6.71 10.18
CA CYS A 187 7.53 -6.25 11.49
C CYS A 187 6.90 -7.07 12.64
N LEU A 188 5.60 -7.37 12.57
CA LEU A 188 4.89 -8.17 13.58
C LEU A 188 5.39 -9.63 13.63
N ALA A 189 5.76 -10.19 12.47
CA ALA A 189 6.36 -11.51 12.38
C ALA A 189 7.73 -11.55 13.04
N ASP A 190 8.60 -10.57 12.74
CA ASP A 190 9.93 -10.44 13.32
C ASP A 190 9.89 -10.24 14.85
N ASP A 191 8.85 -9.53 15.35
CA ASP A 191 8.62 -9.35 16.78
C ASP A 191 8.03 -10.59 17.46
N GLY A 192 7.64 -11.62 16.69
CA GLY A 192 6.97 -12.80 17.21
C GLY A 192 5.54 -12.53 17.73
N VAL A 193 4.96 -11.39 17.36
CA VAL A 193 3.61 -10.96 17.78
C VAL A 193 2.53 -11.62 16.95
N LEU A 194 2.78 -11.84 15.65
CA LEU A 194 1.84 -12.49 14.75
C LEU A 194 2.43 -13.80 14.21
N ALA A 195 1.69 -14.89 14.32
CA ALA A 195 2.10 -16.17 13.75
C ALA A 195 1.66 -16.30 12.27
N PRO A 196 2.38 -17.08 11.44
CA PRO A 196 1.94 -17.38 10.08
C PRO A 196 0.50 -17.90 10.03
N GLY A 197 -0.29 -17.44 9.06
CA GLY A 197 -1.68 -17.85 8.85
C GLY A 197 -2.69 -17.20 9.81
N THR A 198 -2.24 -16.41 10.78
CA THR A 198 -3.14 -15.67 11.69
C THR A 198 -3.64 -14.40 11.01
N ASP A 199 -4.94 -14.12 11.13
CA ASP A 199 -5.53 -12.90 10.60
C ASP A 199 -5.11 -11.69 11.43
N TRP A 200 -4.82 -10.60 10.73
CA TRP A 200 -4.63 -9.25 11.23
C TRP A 200 -5.63 -8.33 10.52
N ILE A 201 -6.47 -7.67 11.28
CA ILE A 201 -7.48 -6.76 10.73
C ILE A 201 -6.99 -5.33 10.87
N GLN A 202 -6.57 -4.76 9.75
CA GLN A 202 -6.12 -3.37 9.66
C GLN A 202 -7.28 -2.46 9.25
N GLU A 203 -7.56 -1.44 10.06
CA GLU A 203 -8.54 -0.41 9.80
C GLU A 203 -7.86 0.86 9.27
N SER A 204 -8.47 1.54 8.31
CA SER A 204 -7.99 2.81 7.78
C SER A 204 -8.55 4.01 8.53
N VAL A 205 -8.03 5.21 8.23
CA VAL A 205 -8.51 6.49 8.76
C VAL A 205 -10.00 6.74 8.52
N ILE A 206 -10.60 6.16 7.49
CA ILE A 206 -12.06 6.24 7.18
C ILE A 206 -12.86 5.05 7.70
N GLY A 207 -12.22 4.08 8.39
CA GLY A 207 -12.87 2.87 8.89
C GLY A 207 -13.02 1.74 7.86
N SER A 208 -12.44 1.85 6.66
CA SER A 208 -12.36 0.70 5.75
C SER A 208 -11.36 -0.32 6.27
N ARG A 209 -11.49 -1.60 5.88
CA ARG A 209 -10.69 -2.67 6.47
C ARG A 209 -10.08 -3.59 5.43
N PHE A 210 -8.91 -4.10 5.78
CA PHE A 210 -8.31 -5.28 5.19
C PHE A 210 -8.19 -6.39 6.21
N VAL A 211 -8.42 -7.62 5.77
CA VAL A 211 -8.01 -8.82 6.48
C VAL A 211 -6.70 -9.27 5.87
N ALA A 212 -5.65 -9.26 6.65
CA ALA A 212 -4.30 -9.56 6.21
C ALA A 212 -3.75 -10.75 6.99
N ARG A 213 -2.91 -11.56 6.34
CA ARG A 213 -2.14 -12.65 6.95
C ARG A 213 -0.84 -12.83 6.18
N TYR A 214 0.06 -13.64 6.70
CA TYR A 214 1.25 -14.02 5.95
C TYR A 214 1.51 -15.51 6.00
N ALA A 215 2.20 -15.99 4.98
CA ALA A 215 2.80 -17.33 4.96
C ALA A 215 4.32 -17.19 4.81
N LEU A 216 5.05 -18.27 5.09
CA LEU A 216 6.47 -18.37 4.76
C LEU A 216 6.61 -19.18 3.47
N ASN A 217 7.40 -18.67 2.53
CA ASN A 217 7.78 -19.42 1.34
C ASN A 217 8.89 -20.46 1.67
N GLU A 218 9.34 -21.21 0.67
CA GLU A 218 10.38 -22.24 0.80
C GLU A 218 11.72 -21.66 1.32
N ASN A 219 11.98 -20.40 1.10
CA ASN A 219 13.17 -19.70 1.56
C ASN A 219 13.01 -19.08 2.96
N GLY A 220 11.84 -19.23 3.59
CA GLY A 220 11.51 -18.61 4.87
C GLY A 220 11.18 -17.12 4.78
N GLU A 221 10.91 -16.59 3.59
CA GLU A 221 10.53 -15.20 3.39
C GLU A 221 9.04 -15.01 3.67
N ILE A 222 8.69 -13.85 4.20
CA ILE A 222 7.31 -13.48 4.53
C ILE A 222 6.58 -13.07 3.25
N ILE A 223 5.53 -13.81 2.91
CA ILE A 223 4.63 -13.55 1.79
C ILE A 223 3.27 -13.12 2.35
N PRO A 224 2.97 -11.81 2.36
CA PRO A 224 1.70 -11.31 2.84
C PRO A 224 0.56 -11.57 1.85
N SER A 225 -0.63 -11.80 2.37
CA SER A 225 -1.87 -11.80 1.61
C SER A 225 -2.87 -10.83 2.24
N ILE A 226 -3.48 -9.98 1.41
CA ILE A 226 -4.38 -8.90 1.80
C ILE A 226 -5.73 -9.11 1.13
N THR A 227 -6.77 -9.26 1.92
CA THR A 227 -8.15 -9.37 1.43
C THR A 227 -8.88 -8.05 1.64
N GLY A 228 -9.45 -7.52 0.57
CA GLY A 228 -10.24 -6.29 0.58
C GLY A 228 -11.30 -6.28 -0.50
N ARG A 229 -11.99 -5.15 -0.65
CA ARG A 229 -13.12 -5.00 -1.59
C ARG A 229 -12.92 -3.78 -2.48
N ALA A 230 -13.36 -3.91 -3.73
CA ALA A 230 -13.48 -2.80 -4.67
C ALA A 230 -14.80 -2.88 -5.44
N PHE A 231 -15.22 -1.75 -5.99
CA PHE A 231 -16.48 -1.62 -6.71
C PHE A 231 -16.26 -0.83 -8.00
N ILE A 232 -16.93 -1.25 -9.08
CA ILE A 232 -16.99 -0.45 -10.31
C ILE A 232 -17.90 0.75 -10.06
N CYS A 233 -17.35 1.94 -10.19
CA CYS A 233 -18.08 3.19 -9.94
C CYS A 233 -18.47 3.93 -11.23
N ALA A 234 -17.71 3.72 -12.32
CA ALA A 234 -17.96 4.35 -13.61
C ALA A 234 -17.30 3.57 -14.75
N ASP A 235 -17.89 3.69 -15.93
CA ASP A 235 -17.28 3.37 -17.21
C ASP A 235 -17.40 4.62 -18.08
N SER A 236 -16.28 5.18 -18.55
CA SER A 236 -16.22 6.50 -19.15
C SER A 236 -15.33 6.52 -20.39
N THR A 237 -15.73 7.29 -21.38
CA THR A 237 -14.91 7.60 -22.54
C THR A 237 -14.24 8.95 -22.36
N LEU A 238 -12.91 8.98 -22.39
CA LEU A 238 -12.14 10.23 -22.43
C LEU A 238 -11.95 10.64 -23.87
N VAL A 239 -12.30 11.90 -24.18
CA VAL A 239 -12.15 12.46 -25.51
C VAL A 239 -10.98 13.43 -25.51
N GLN A 240 -10.02 13.21 -26.41
CA GLN A 240 -8.90 14.10 -26.63
C GLN A 240 -8.96 14.63 -28.06
N GLN A 241 -9.18 15.95 -28.21
CA GLN A 241 -9.26 16.59 -29.52
C GLN A 241 -7.86 16.79 -30.08
N GLU A 242 -7.70 16.59 -31.41
CA GLU A 242 -6.41 16.69 -32.07
C GLU A 242 -5.81 18.10 -32.07
N ASP A 243 -6.68 19.12 -32.08
CA ASP A 243 -6.33 20.54 -32.11
C ASP A 243 -6.23 21.18 -30.71
N ASP A 244 -6.44 20.41 -29.63
CA ASP A 244 -6.21 20.89 -28.28
C ASP A 244 -4.70 21.09 -28.03
N PRO A 245 -4.24 22.36 -27.83
CA PRO A 245 -2.82 22.64 -27.61
C PRO A 245 -2.28 22.04 -26.32
N PHE A 246 -3.15 21.65 -25.37
CA PHE A 246 -2.78 21.07 -24.08
C PHE A 246 -3.06 19.55 -23.99
N ARG A 247 -3.40 18.90 -25.10
CA ARG A 247 -3.73 17.47 -25.12
C ARG A 247 -2.65 16.57 -24.54
N ASN A 248 -1.40 16.99 -24.56
CA ASN A 248 -0.26 16.23 -24.00
C ASN A 248 0.15 16.71 -22.60
N GLY A 249 -0.66 17.54 -21.96
CA GLY A 249 -0.38 18.13 -20.65
C GLY A 249 0.27 19.52 -20.77
N ILE A 250 0.47 20.14 -19.61
CA ILE A 250 1.14 21.42 -19.47
C ILE A 250 2.59 21.12 -19.04
N SER A 251 3.54 21.50 -19.85
CA SER A 251 4.98 21.35 -19.60
C SER A 251 5.58 22.63 -19.03
#